data_bbbe2ad356bfa3970d786356402b78a4
#
_entry.id   bbbe2ad356bfa3970d786356402b78a4
#
_cell.length_a   1.000
_cell.length_b   1.000
_cell.length_c   1.000
_cell.angle_alpha   90.00
_cell.angle_beta   90.00
_cell.angle_gamma   90.00
#
_symmetry.space_group_name_H-M   'P 1'
#
loop_
_entity.id
_entity.type
_entity.pdbx_description
1 polymer ?
#
loop_
_entity_poly.entity_id
_entity_poly.type
_entity_poly.pdbx_seq_one_letter_code
_entity_poly.pdbx_strand_id
1 'polypeptide(L)'
;DCADACPEQAIDLSSPDKIIRDKCTQCFKCVDVCPSGALERCGNDIDMDHLVEKVLEDEAFFEASGGGVTVSGGEALMQMDSVGELFSRLKQRNVHTLIQTARLFHCNVFENLVLPYTDTIYFDLKLMDSDAHKQYCGVPNHSIHENFRKVQALARDSVIEVLPRVPLVPFITDTDENLSAIADFMLENGVKNMQILPYNPIWLDKLPRFGSVQRLDFGEGTGKFMPDAELDRCTEIFESRGIHVHCHR
;
A
#
# COMPACT_ATOMS: atom_id res chain seq x y z
N ASP A 1 -35.75 5.06 -8.18
CA ASP A 1 -34.32 5.35 -8.48
C ASP A 1 -33.42 4.91 -7.31
N CYS A 2 -32.13 5.25 -7.34
CA CYS A 2 -31.17 4.82 -6.30
C CYS A 2 -31.51 5.40 -4.92
N ALA A 3 -32.04 6.61 -4.82
CA ALA A 3 -32.46 7.21 -3.58
C ALA A 3 -33.64 6.48 -2.96
N ASP A 4 -34.62 6.11 -3.78
CA ASP A 4 -35.82 5.36 -3.33
C ASP A 4 -35.46 3.93 -2.91
N ALA A 5 -34.45 3.33 -3.56
CA ALA A 5 -34.01 1.98 -3.25
C ALA A 5 -33.15 1.87 -1.96
N CYS A 6 -32.70 3.01 -1.43
CA CYS A 6 -31.83 3.02 -0.25
C CYS A 6 -32.66 2.87 1.05
N PRO A 7 -32.57 1.75 1.79
CA PRO A 7 -33.35 1.55 3.01
C PRO A 7 -32.94 2.50 4.13
N GLU A 8 -31.68 2.97 4.11
CA GLU A 8 -31.11 3.87 5.12
C GLU A 8 -31.25 5.36 4.74
N GLN A 9 -31.87 5.66 3.61
CA GLN A 9 -31.95 7.03 3.08
C GLN A 9 -30.57 7.72 3.05
N ALA A 10 -29.55 6.96 2.67
CA ALA A 10 -28.15 7.39 2.64
C ALA A 10 -27.76 8.02 1.31
N ILE A 11 -28.72 8.28 0.39
CA ILE A 11 -28.43 8.92 -0.90
C ILE A 11 -29.13 10.28 -0.95
N ASP A 12 -28.32 11.31 -1.19
CA ASP A 12 -28.77 12.67 -1.42
C ASP A 12 -28.19 13.16 -2.78
N LEU A 13 -29.01 13.15 -3.80
CA LEU A 13 -28.61 13.55 -5.15
C LEU A 13 -28.34 15.06 -5.27
N SER A 14 -28.77 15.86 -4.31
CA SER A 14 -28.49 17.31 -4.25
C SER A 14 -27.12 17.61 -3.64
N SER A 15 -26.59 16.72 -2.82
CA SER A 15 -25.27 16.86 -2.21
C SER A 15 -24.14 16.58 -3.23
N PRO A 16 -23.00 17.27 -3.17
CA PRO A 16 -21.80 16.92 -3.94
C PRO A 16 -21.37 15.47 -3.71
N ASP A 17 -21.42 15.01 -2.48
CA ASP A 17 -20.96 13.66 -2.10
C ASP A 17 -21.94 12.54 -2.41
N LYS A 18 -23.17 12.87 -2.85
CA LYS A 18 -24.23 11.92 -3.21
C LYS A 18 -24.56 10.85 -2.16
N ILE A 19 -23.59 10.37 -1.38
CA ILE A 19 -23.72 9.30 -0.40
C ILE A 19 -23.39 9.83 0.99
N ILE A 20 -24.36 9.76 1.90
CA ILE A 20 -24.18 10.08 3.32
C ILE A 20 -23.54 8.87 3.98
N ARG A 21 -22.21 8.90 4.11
CA ARG A 21 -21.39 7.73 4.52
C ARG A 21 -21.78 7.21 5.90
N ASP A 22 -22.08 8.07 6.85
CA ASP A 22 -22.46 7.70 8.22
C ASP A 22 -23.78 6.92 8.30
N LYS A 23 -24.64 7.03 7.26
CA LYS A 23 -25.89 6.28 7.15
C LYS A 23 -25.75 5.03 6.29
N CYS A 24 -24.72 4.94 5.45
CA CYS A 24 -24.59 3.91 4.46
C CYS A 24 -24.14 2.58 5.07
N THR A 25 -24.99 1.55 4.98
CA THR A 25 -24.70 0.17 5.43
C THR A 25 -24.00 -0.68 4.35
N GLN A 26 -23.67 -0.07 3.21
CA GLN A 26 -23.03 -0.77 2.06
C GLN A 26 -23.84 -1.98 1.54
N CYS A 27 -25.16 -1.90 1.61
CA CYS A 27 -26.04 -2.97 1.12
C CYS A 27 -26.13 -3.08 -0.41
N PHE A 28 -25.54 -2.14 -1.14
CA PHE A 28 -25.42 -2.04 -2.60
C PHE A 28 -26.74 -2.02 -3.41
N LYS A 29 -27.91 -2.02 -2.81
CA LYS A 29 -29.21 -1.94 -3.52
C LYS A 29 -29.29 -0.77 -4.50
N CYS A 30 -28.63 0.35 -4.17
CA CYS A 30 -28.55 1.51 -5.05
C CYS A 30 -27.72 1.26 -6.31
N VAL A 31 -26.76 0.36 -6.26
CA VAL A 31 -25.93 -0.07 -7.40
C VAL A 31 -26.77 -0.93 -8.33
N ASP A 32 -27.52 -1.91 -7.78
CA ASP A 32 -28.33 -2.84 -8.54
C ASP A 32 -29.42 -2.16 -9.39
N VAL A 33 -29.94 -1.02 -8.90
CA VAL A 33 -30.98 -0.25 -9.59
C VAL A 33 -30.46 0.96 -10.37
N CYS A 34 -29.16 1.16 -10.45
CA CYS A 34 -28.58 2.32 -11.13
C CYS A 34 -28.59 2.15 -12.65
N PRO A 35 -29.48 2.83 -13.41
CA PRO A 35 -29.63 2.57 -14.84
C PRO A 35 -28.46 3.07 -15.67
N SER A 36 -27.68 4.01 -15.15
CA SER A 36 -26.52 4.61 -15.83
C SER A 36 -25.18 4.02 -15.40
N GLY A 37 -25.15 3.10 -14.41
CA GLY A 37 -23.91 2.61 -13.83
C GLY A 37 -23.08 3.68 -13.09
N ALA A 38 -23.71 4.81 -12.72
CA ALA A 38 -23.00 5.90 -12.01
C ALA A 38 -22.62 5.56 -10.56
N LEU A 39 -23.29 4.56 -10.00
CA LEU A 39 -22.95 3.96 -8.72
C LEU A 39 -22.44 2.54 -8.99
N GLU A 40 -21.29 2.22 -8.49
CA GLU A 40 -20.66 0.92 -8.63
C GLU A 40 -20.08 0.44 -7.28
N ARG A 41 -20.01 -0.86 -7.11
CA ARG A 41 -19.36 -1.47 -5.96
C ARG A 41 -17.84 -1.45 -6.19
N CYS A 42 -17.10 -0.89 -5.24
CA CYS A 42 -15.65 -0.99 -5.22
C CYS A 42 -15.21 -2.35 -4.67
N GLY A 43 -14.67 -3.19 -5.54
CA GLY A 43 -14.21 -4.53 -5.19
C GLY A 43 -15.32 -5.58 -5.22
N ASN A 44 -14.90 -6.83 -5.27
CA ASN A 44 -15.75 -8.01 -5.31
C ASN A 44 -15.33 -8.99 -4.23
N ASP A 45 -16.30 -9.71 -3.68
CA ASP A 45 -16.01 -10.93 -2.92
C ASP A 45 -15.68 -12.02 -3.92
N ILE A 46 -14.55 -12.68 -3.74
CA ILE A 46 -14.09 -13.78 -4.57
C ILE A 46 -13.71 -14.95 -3.66
N ASP A 47 -14.12 -16.14 -4.02
CA ASP A 47 -13.63 -17.33 -3.33
C ASP A 47 -12.18 -17.63 -3.72
N MET A 48 -11.48 -18.35 -2.84
CA MET A 48 -10.04 -18.59 -3.00
C MET A 48 -9.71 -19.47 -4.20
N ASP A 49 -10.54 -20.44 -4.53
CA ASP A 49 -10.31 -21.34 -5.67
C ASP A 49 -10.36 -20.55 -6.96
N HIS A 50 -11.40 -19.72 -7.13
CA HIS A 50 -11.55 -18.87 -8.30
C HIS A 50 -10.45 -17.79 -8.38
N LEU A 51 -10.02 -17.23 -7.23
CA LEU A 51 -8.91 -16.27 -7.19
C LEU A 51 -7.61 -16.90 -7.69
N VAL A 52 -7.29 -18.11 -7.21
CA VAL A 52 -6.08 -18.83 -7.63
C VAL A 52 -6.14 -19.19 -9.11
N GLU A 53 -7.28 -19.70 -9.60
CA GLU A 53 -7.48 -19.98 -11.04
C GLU A 53 -7.22 -18.73 -11.88
N LYS A 54 -7.82 -17.61 -11.49
CA LYS A 54 -7.67 -16.33 -12.21
C LYS A 54 -6.24 -15.81 -12.22
N VAL A 55 -5.51 -15.96 -11.13
CA VAL A 55 -4.10 -15.58 -11.03
C VAL A 55 -3.22 -16.46 -11.93
N LEU A 56 -3.52 -17.76 -11.99
CA LEU A 56 -2.77 -18.73 -12.79
C LEU A 56 -3.05 -18.63 -14.30
N GLU A 57 -4.01 -17.83 -14.75
CA GLU A 57 -4.14 -17.47 -16.18
C GLU A 57 -2.85 -16.84 -16.73
N ASP A 58 -2.06 -16.18 -15.87
CA ASP A 58 -0.80 -15.53 -16.21
C ASP A 58 0.45 -16.41 -15.91
N GLU A 59 0.28 -17.69 -15.54
CA GLU A 59 1.39 -18.58 -15.13
C GLU A 59 2.53 -18.62 -16.16
N ALA A 60 2.19 -18.71 -17.45
CA ALA A 60 3.19 -18.72 -18.52
C ALA A 60 4.05 -17.44 -18.58
N PHE A 61 3.48 -16.29 -18.20
CA PHE A 61 4.23 -15.04 -18.11
C PHE A 61 5.14 -15.03 -16.87
N PHE A 62 4.67 -15.57 -15.73
CA PHE A 62 5.49 -15.70 -14.53
C PHE A 62 6.71 -16.59 -14.78
N GLU A 63 6.51 -17.75 -15.42
CA GLU A 63 7.61 -18.66 -15.79
C GLU A 63 8.62 -18.00 -16.73
N ALA A 64 8.15 -17.27 -17.75
CA ALA A 64 9.02 -16.65 -18.73
C ALA A 64 9.83 -15.47 -18.19
N SER A 65 9.28 -14.70 -17.25
CA SER A 65 9.88 -13.48 -16.71
C SER A 65 10.59 -13.65 -15.37
N GLY A 66 10.39 -14.78 -14.67
CA GLY A 66 10.72 -14.92 -13.25
C GLY A 66 9.89 -14.02 -12.34
N GLY A 67 8.78 -13.50 -12.85
CA GLY A 67 7.83 -12.69 -12.11
C GLY A 67 6.89 -13.50 -11.24
N GLY A 68 5.81 -12.84 -10.78
CA GLY A 68 4.85 -13.49 -9.89
C GLY A 68 3.75 -12.55 -9.45
N VAL A 69 3.26 -12.77 -8.26
CA VAL A 69 2.08 -12.11 -7.71
C VAL A 69 2.45 -11.15 -6.60
N THR A 70 2.01 -9.91 -6.74
CA THR A 70 2.09 -8.90 -5.68
C THR A 70 0.73 -8.73 -5.02
N VAL A 71 0.64 -8.96 -3.71
CA VAL A 71 -0.53 -8.61 -2.93
C VAL A 71 -0.30 -7.25 -2.28
N SER A 72 -1.21 -6.33 -2.57
CA SER A 72 -1.18 -4.94 -2.17
C SER A 72 -2.62 -4.49 -1.81
N GLY A 73 -2.88 -3.19 -1.75
CA GLY A 73 -4.23 -2.65 -1.54
C GLY A 73 -4.25 -1.55 -0.50
N GLY A 74 -5.21 -1.54 0.42
CA GLY A 74 -5.17 -0.68 1.59
C GLY A 74 -4.05 -1.13 2.53
N GLU A 75 -4.27 -2.20 3.29
CA GLU A 75 -3.24 -2.95 4.00
C GLU A 75 -3.55 -4.45 3.83
N ALA A 76 -2.73 -5.12 3.04
CA ALA A 76 -2.94 -6.53 2.69
C ALA A 76 -2.92 -7.43 3.94
N LEU A 77 -2.09 -7.11 4.92
CA LEU A 77 -1.94 -7.87 6.16
C LEU A 77 -3.12 -7.72 7.14
N MET A 78 -4.15 -6.95 6.79
CA MET A 78 -5.45 -7.02 7.49
C MET A 78 -6.20 -8.32 7.21
N GLN A 79 -5.82 -9.07 6.17
CA GLN A 79 -6.43 -10.35 5.77
C GLN A 79 -5.36 -11.45 5.69
N MET A 80 -4.58 -11.62 6.76
CA MET A 80 -3.42 -12.53 6.78
C MET A 80 -3.79 -13.98 6.48
N ASP A 81 -4.95 -14.46 6.94
CA ASP A 81 -5.41 -15.81 6.65
C ASP A 81 -5.59 -16.04 5.15
N SER A 82 -6.28 -15.12 4.47
CA SER A 82 -6.50 -15.19 3.02
C SER A 82 -5.21 -15.01 2.22
N VAL A 83 -4.34 -14.09 2.66
CA VAL A 83 -3.04 -13.87 2.01
C VAL A 83 -2.15 -15.09 2.17
N GLY A 84 -2.08 -15.66 3.36
CA GLY A 84 -1.30 -16.87 3.63
C GLY A 84 -1.78 -18.07 2.82
N GLU A 85 -3.10 -18.27 2.73
CA GLU A 85 -3.70 -19.33 1.92
C GLU A 85 -3.37 -19.13 0.43
N LEU A 86 -3.55 -17.91 -0.11
CA LEU A 86 -3.22 -17.58 -1.50
C LEU A 86 -1.74 -17.88 -1.78
N PHE A 87 -0.84 -17.35 -0.96
CA PHE A 87 0.60 -17.54 -1.15
C PHE A 87 1.01 -19.02 -1.04
N SER A 88 0.46 -19.76 -0.07
CA SER A 88 0.71 -21.18 0.05
C SER A 88 0.36 -21.95 -1.23
N ARG A 89 -0.79 -21.64 -1.84
CA ARG A 89 -1.25 -22.29 -3.09
C ARG A 89 -0.36 -21.87 -4.28
N LEU A 90 0.05 -20.62 -4.37
CA LEU A 90 0.93 -20.12 -5.41
C LEU A 90 2.33 -20.72 -5.31
N LYS A 91 2.86 -20.92 -4.11
CA LYS A 91 4.16 -21.60 -3.89
C LYS A 91 4.15 -23.05 -4.37
N GLN A 92 3.02 -23.76 -4.30
CA GLN A 92 2.88 -25.12 -4.86
C GLN A 92 3.03 -25.15 -6.39
N ARG A 93 2.86 -24.00 -7.04
CA ARG A 93 3.02 -23.79 -8.48
C ARG A 93 4.33 -23.06 -8.83
N ASN A 94 5.24 -22.89 -7.87
CA ASN A 94 6.50 -22.16 -8.01
C ASN A 94 6.34 -20.70 -8.47
N VAL A 95 5.18 -20.08 -8.21
CA VAL A 95 4.96 -18.67 -8.50
C VAL A 95 5.62 -17.83 -7.41
N HIS A 96 6.38 -16.81 -7.82
CA HIS A 96 7.00 -15.85 -6.92
C HIS A 96 5.93 -15.00 -6.23
N THR A 97 6.07 -14.78 -4.92
CA THR A 97 5.11 -14.06 -4.10
C THR A 97 5.72 -12.83 -3.45
N LEU A 98 5.05 -11.71 -3.59
CA LEU A 98 5.46 -10.44 -3.01
C LEU A 98 4.31 -9.84 -2.20
N ILE A 99 4.60 -9.42 -0.96
CA ILE A 99 3.68 -8.65 -0.13
C ILE A 99 4.14 -7.20 -0.01
N GLN A 100 3.21 -6.27 -0.22
CA GLN A 100 3.43 -4.87 0.06
C GLN A 100 2.69 -4.47 1.33
N THR A 101 3.41 -3.93 2.31
CA THR A 101 2.85 -3.51 3.58
C THR A 101 3.44 -2.18 4.06
N ALA A 102 2.64 -1.43 4.80
CA ALA A 102 3.04 -0.14 5.37
C ALA A 102 2.71 -0.02 6.86
N ARG A 103 2.16 -1.07 7.52
CA ARG A 103 1.44 -0.85 8.76
C ARG A 103 1.61 -1.89 9.86
N LEU A 104 0.74 -1.67 10.84
CA LEU A 104 0.47 -2.45 12.03
C LEU A 104 -0.08 -3.83 11.65
N PHE A 105 0.71 -4.83 11.85
CA PHE A 105 0.25 -6.21 11.82
C PHE A 105 0.77 -6.96 13.04
N HIS A 106 0.11 -8.04 13.41
CA HIS A 106 0.57 -8.93 14.46
C HIS A 106 1.72 -9.79 13.93
N CYS A 107 2.94 -9.43 14.27
CA CYS A 107 4.16 -10.06 13.73
C CYS A 107 4.16 -11.59 13.88
N ASN A 108 3.73 -12.11 15.04
CA ASN A 108 3.66 -13.56 15.26
C ASN A 108 2.66 -14.27 14.33
N VAL A 109 1.55 -13.62 13.99
CA VAL A 109 0.57 -14.16 13.03
C VAL A 109 1.15 -14.15 11.62
N PHE A 110 1.78 -13.03 11.24
CA PHE A 110 2.48 -12.89 9.97
C PHE A 110 3.58 -13.95 9.79
N GLU A 111 4.42 -14.15 10.82
CA GLU A 111 5.51 -15.14 10.84
C GLU A 111 5.02 -16.56 10.58
N ASN A 112 3.84 -16.91 11.10
CA ASN A 112 3.31 -18.26 10.97
C ASN A 112 2.45 -18.47 9.71
N LEU A 113 1.71 -17.47 9.26
CA LEU A 113 0.71 -17.64 8.20
C LEU A 113 1.16 -17.15 6.83
N VAL A 114 1.96 -16.09 6.77
CA VAL A 114 2.29 -15.42 5.49
C VAL A 114 3.77 -15.58 5.15
N LEU A 115 4.65 -15.32 6.11
CA LEU A 115 6.10 -15.30 5.89
C LEU A 115 6.65 -16.60 5.26
N PRO A 116 6.20 -17.82 5.64
CA PRO A 116 6.74 -19.07 5.06
C PRO A 116 6.50 -19.21 3.55
N TYR A 117 5.58 -18.44 3.01
CA TYR A 117 5.19 -18.49 1.60
C TYR A 117 5.51 -17.19 0.85
N THR A 118 6.31 -16.30 1.45
CA THR A 118 6.67 -14.99 0.89
C THR A 118 8.10 -15.00 0.38
N ASP A 119 8.32 -14.56 -0.85
CA ASP A 119 9.66 -14.38 -1.41
C ASP A 119 10.18 -12.95 -1.22
N THR A 120 9.32 -11.95 -1.39
CA THR A 120 9.72 -10.55 -1.28
C THR A 120 8.73 -9.76 -0.43
N ILE A 121 9.26 -8.87 0.40
CA ILE A 121 8.48 -7.94 1.21
C ILE A 121 8.84 -6.52 0.84
N TYR A 122 7.89 -5.77 0.29
CA TYR A 122 8.00 -4.33 0.16
C TYR A 122 7.47 -3.68 1.43
N PHE A 123 8.33 -2.96 2.12
CA PHE A 123 8.00 -2.33 3.39
C PHE A 123 8.07 -0.80 3.29
N ASP A 124 6.90 -0.14 3.35
CA ASP A 124 6.85 1.31 3.20
C ASP A 124 7.23 2.02 4.52
N LEU A 125 8.28 2.84 4.49
CA LEU A 125 8.68 3.76 5.54
C LEU A 125 8.32 5.19 5.10
N LYS A 126 7.53 5.90 5.89
CA LYS A 126 6.96 7.20 5.48
C LYS A 126 7.53 8.36 6.28
N LEU A 127 7.37 8.35 7.58
CA LEU A 127 7.81 9.41 8.48
C LEU A 127 8.46 8.81 9.71
N MET A 128 9.62 9.36 10.08
CA MET A 128 10.36 8.92 11.29
C MET A 128 9.88 9.61 12.54
N ASP A 129 9.41 10.86 12.45
CA ASP A 129 8.73 11.53 13.55
C ASP A 129 7.36 10.92 13.82
N SER A 130 7.12 10.54 15.07
CA SER A 130 5.91 9.80 15.47
C SER A 130 4.63 10.66 15.45
N ASP A 131 4.77 11.95 15.78
CA ASP A 131 3.62 12.86 15.80
C ASP A 131 3.24 13.25 14.39
N ALA A 132 4.21 13.53 13.53
CA ALA A 132 3.99 13.72 12.11
C ALA A 132 3.37 12.47 11.46
N HIS A 133 3.87 11.27 11.80
CA HIS A 133 3.29 10.02 11.29
C HIS A 133 1.83 9.85 11.74
N LYS A 134 1.52 10.16 13.00
CA LYS A 134 0.15 10.16 13.49
C LYS A 134 -0.73 11.18 12.78
N GLN A 135 -0.20 12.36 12.51
CA GLN A 135 -0.92 13.43 11.81
C GLN A 135 -1.29 13.04 10.37
N TYR A 136 -0.33 12.51 9.59
CA TYR A 136 -0.52 12.23 8.16
C TYR A 136 -0.97 10.80 7.85
N CYS A 137 -0.61 9.83 8.68
CA CYS A 137 -0.94 8.42 8.49
C CYS A 137 -1.99 7.88 9.46
N GLY A 138 -2.44 8.69 10.43
CA GLY A 138 -3.51 8.36 11.38
C GLY A 138 -3.07 7.56 12.60
N VAL A 139 -1.84 7.05 12.63
CA VAL A 139 -1.28 6.24 13.74
C VAL A 139 0.18 6.60 14.01
N PRO A 140 0.69 6.44 15.25
CA PRO A 140 2.11 6.57 15.54
C PRO A 140 2.91 5.43 14.88
N ASN A 141 4.22 5.62 14.67
CA ASN A 141 5.07 4.71 13.91
C ASN A 141 5.86 3.68 14.76
N HIS A 142 5.79 3.72 16.08
CA HIS A 142 6.59 2.84 16.95
C HIS A 142 6.46 1.36 16.61
N SER A 143 5.22 0.87 16.50
CA SER A 143 4.96 -0.53 16.13
C SER A 143 5.39 -0.87 14.71
N ILE A 144 5.35 0.11 13.79
CA ILE A 144 5.82 -0.05 12.40
C ILE A 144 7.34 -0.27 12.40
N HIS A 145 8.09 0.56 13.13
CA HIS A 145 9.54 0.42 13.25
C HIS A 145 9.94 -0.87 13.96
N GLU A 146 9.18 -1.28 14.98
CA GLU A 146 9.40 -2.56 15.67
C GLU A 146 9.16 -3.73 14.73
N ASN A 147 8.07 -3.74 13.98
CA ASN A 147 7.77 -4.75 12.97
C ASN A 147 8.84 -4.80 11.88
N PHE A 148 9.31 -3.64 11.41
CA PHE A 148 10.41 -3.58 10.44
C PHE A 148 11.66 -4.28 10.95
N ARG A 149 12.09 -3.97 12.19
CA ARG A 149 13.27 -4.62 12.80
C ARG A 149 13.08 -6.14 12.90
N LYS A 150 11.90 -6.60 13.30
CA LYS A 150 11.60 -8.03 13.41
C LYS A 150 11.63 -8.71 12.05
N VAL A 151 11.00 -8.13 11.03
CA VAL A 151 10.98 -8.66 9.67
C VAL A 151 12.40 -8.72 9.09
N GLN A 152 13.20 -7.66 9.27
CA GLN A 152 14.61 -7.65 8.86
C GLN A 152 15.44 -8.74 9.57
N ALA A 153 15.19 -8.98 10.85
CA ALA A 153 15.87 -10.03 11.59
C ALA A 153 15.49 -11.43 11.07
N LEU A 154 14.22 -11.68 10.81
CA LEU A 154 13.73 -12.95 10.27
C LEU A 154 14.23 -13.22 8.83
N ALA A 155 14.33 -12.18 8.02
CA ALA A 155 14.80 -12.28 6.65
C ALA A 155 16.32 -12.56 6.55
N ARG A 156 17.11 -12.15 7.55
CA ARG A 156 18.56 -12.22 7.54
C ARG A 156 19.11 -13.64 7.33
N ASP A 157 18.45 -14.62 7.92
CA ASP A 157 18.83 -16.04 7.86
C ASP A 157 17.92 -16.84 6.89
N SER A 158 17.24 -16.15 5.99
CA SER A 158 16.30 -16.73 5.03
C SER A 158 16.63 -16.29 3.60
N VAL A 159 15.89 -16.82 2.63
CA VAL A 159 15.94 -16.41 1.21
C VAL A 159 14.98 -15.24 0.90
N ILE A 160 14.30 -14.72 1.91
CA ILE A 160 13.30 -13.66 1.75
C ILE A 160 14.01 -12.33 1.53
N GLU A 161 13.64 -11.64 0.47
CA GLU A 161 14.10 -10.29 0.22
C GLU A 161 13.19 -9.27 0.92
N VAL A 162 13.77 -8.35 1.70
CA VAL A 162 13.05 -7.21 2.27
C VAL A 162 13.57 -5.93 1.65
N LEU A 163 12.74 -5.28 0.85
CA LEU A 163 13.05 -4.01 0.21
C LEU A 163 12.24 -2.87 0.85
N PRO A 164 12.88 -2.02 1.67
CA PRO A 164 12.24 -0.81 2.17
C PRO A 164 11.91 0.13 1.02
N ARG A 165 10.74 0.79 1.12
CA ARG A 165 10.32 1.78 0.14
C ARG A 165 9.92 3.07 0.83
N VAL A 166 10.28 4.19 0.21
CA VAL A 166 9.97 5.53 0.70
C VAL A 166 9.12 6.26 -0.33
N PRO A 167 7.81 6.39 -0.09
CA PRO A 167 6.96 7.23 -0.92
C PRO A 167 7.27 8.70 -0.63
N LEU A 168 7.63 9.44 -1.66
CA LEU A 168 7.91 10.86 -1.57
C LEU A 168 6.61 11.66 -1.73
N VAL A 169 6.24 12.40 -0.70
CA VAL A 169 5.13 13.35 -0.73
C VAL A 169 5.70 14.72 -0.46
N PRO A 170 5.53 15.70 -1.38
CA PRO A 170 6.13 17.02 -1.26
C PRO A 170 5.86 17.68 0.10
N PHE A 171 6.91 18.18 0.74
CA PHE A 171 6.91 18.87 2.04
C PHE A 171 6.49 18.04 3.24
N ILE A 172 6.26 16.74 3.06
CA ILE A 172 5.84 15.83 4.13
C ILE A 172 6.89 14.75 4.36
N THR A 173 7.04 13.86 3.37
CA THR A 173 7.96 12.72 3.51
C THR A 173 9.30 12.96 2.83
N ASP A 174 9.40 13.93 1.92
CA ASP A 174 10.58 14.26 1.12
C ASP A 174 11.51 15.29 1.75
N THR A 175 11.28 15.67 3.01
CA THR A 175 12.16 16.61 3.71
C THR A 175 13.52 15.99 4.02
N ASP A 176 14.57 16.80 3.99
CA ASP A 176 15.94 16.33 4.26
C ASP A 176 16.09 15.70 5.63
N GLU A 177 15.40 16.25 6.64
CA GLU A 177 15.38 15.72 7.99
C GLU A 177 14.77 14.32 8.03
N ASN A 178 13.60 14.13 7.38
CA ASN A 178 12.92 12.84 7.38
C ASN A 178 13.71 11.80 6.60
N LEU A 179 14.20 12.14 5.39
CA LEU A 179 14.97 11.21 4.57
C LEU A 179 16.29 10.82 5.22
N SER A 180 16.98 11.78 5.89
CA SER A 180 18.17 11.49 6.67
C SER A 180 17.89 10.55 7.84
N ALA A 181 16.81 10.78 8.58
CA ALA A 181 16.42 9.91 9.70
C ALA A 181 16.01 8.51 9.21
N ILE A 182 15.35 8.39 8.05
CA ILE A 182 15.07 7.08 7.43
C ILE A 182 16.37 6.38 7.04
N ALA A 183 17.32 7.10 6.43
CA ALA A 183 18.61 6.52 6.04
C ALA A 183 19.39 6.00 7.27
N ASP A 184 19.46 6.78 8.33
CA ASP A 184 20.11 6.37 9.58
C ASP A 184 19.43 5.12 10.18
N PHE A 185 18.09 5.10 10.23
CA PHE A 185 17.32 3.94 10.67
C PHE A 185 17.56 2.69 9.80
N MET A 186 17.69 2.85 8.50
CA MET A 186 18.02 1.75 7.59
C MET A 186 19.41 1.19 7.87
N LEU A 187 20.41 2.05 8.02
CA LEU A 187 21.78 1.65 8.33
C LEU A 187 21.90 0.92 9.68
N GLU A 188 21.20 1.41 10.72
CA GLU A 188 21.11 0.75 12.03
C GLU A 188 20.56 -0.69 11.91
N ASN A 189 19.70 -0.94 10.92
CA ASN A 189 19.11 -2.25 10.66
C ASN A 189 19.86 -3.07 9.58
N GLY A 190 21.02 -2.59 9.12
CA GLY A 190 21.86 -3.29 8.15
C GLY A 190 21.34 -3.26 6.72
N VAL A 191 20.41 -2.36 6.41
CA VAL A 191 19.80 -2.20 5.08
C VAL A 191 20.69 -1.35 4.20
N LYS A 192 20.99 -1.84 2.98
CA LYS A 192 21.82 -1.15 1.99
C LYS A 192 21.14 -0.93 0.64
N ASN A 193 19.95 -1.48 0.47
CA ASN A 193 19.15 -1.32 -0.75
C ASN A 193 17.75 -0.87 -0.39
N MET A 194 17.23 0.06 -1.17
CA MET A 194 15.88 0.59 -0.97
C MET A 194 15.28 1.05 -2.30
N GLN A 195 13.98 1.34 -2.27
CA GLN A 195 13.28 1.97 -3.40
C GLN A 195 12.67 3.30 -2.99
N ILE A 196 12.89 4.32 -3.80
CA ILE A 196 12.14 5.57 -3.74
C ILE A 196 10.95 5.48 -4.69
N LEU A 197 9.79 5.93 -4.20
CA LEU A 197 8.57 6.07 -4.99
C LEU A 197 8.30 7.57 -5.22
N PRO A 198 8.56 8.09 -6.43
CA PRO A 198 8.32 9.49 -6.74
C PRO A 198 6.85 9.86 -6.56
N TYR A 199 6.59 11.11 -6.19
CA TYR A 199 5.23 11.58 -6.03
C TYR A 199 4.46 11.57 -7.36
N ASN A 200 3.28 10.95 -7.31
CA ASN A 200 2.36 10.86 -8.43
C ASN A 200 1.00 11.47 -8.02
N PRO A 201 0.55 12.59 -8.62
CA PRO A 201 -0.67 13.28 -8.25
C PRO A 201 -1.97 12.57 -8.67
N ILE A 202 -1.90 11.50 -9.48
CA ILE A 202 -3.10 10.78 -9.99
C ILE A 202 -4.01 10.25 -8.87
N TRP A 203 -3.48 10.07 -7.65
CA TRP A 203 -4.30 9.66 -6.51
C TRP A 203 -5.39 10.69 -6.16
N LEU A 204 -5.20 11.97 -6.49
CA LEU A 204 -6.19 13.02 -6.28
C LEU A 204 -7.49 12.74 -7.04
N ASP A 205 -7.42 12.12 -8.21
CA ASP A 205 -8.58 11.74 -9.04
C ASP A 205 -9.41 10.61 -8.40
N LYS A 206 -8.83 9.89 -7.43
CA LYS A 206 -9.51 8.81 -6.71
C LYS A 206 -10.34 9.34 -5.53
N LEU A 207 -9.98 10.47 -4.94
CA LEU A 207 -10.63 11.00 -3.74
C LEU A 207 -12.15 11.15 -3.90
N PRO A 208 -12.68 11.74 -5.01
CA PRO A 208 -14.12 11.85 -5.19
C PRO A 208 -14.82 10.50 -5.26
N ARG A 209 -14.15 9.46 -5.81
CA ARG A 209 -14.72 8.11 -5.94
C ARG A 209 -14.91 7.44 -4.60
N PHE A 210 -14.04 7.71 -3.63
CA PHE A 210 -14.12 7.15 -2.28
C PHE A 210 -14.90 8.03 -1.32
N GLY A 211 -15.39 9.21 -1.75
CA GLY A 211 -16.09 10.17 -0.90
C GLY A 211 -15.21 10.69 0.24
N SER A 212 -13.89 10.67 0.06
CA SER A 212 -12.97 11.28 1.01
C SER A 212 -12.93 12.78 0.76
N VAL A 213 -13.41 13.56 1.72
CA VAL A 213 -13.45 15.02 1.66
C VAL A 213 -12.23 15.64 2.33
N GLN A 214 -11.33 14.85 2.87
CA GLN A 214 -10.06 15.37 3.37
C GLN A 214 -9.24 15.89 2.20
N ARG A 215 -9.48 17.13 1.86
CA ARG A 215 -8.52 17.93 1.12
C ARG A 215 -7.33 18.15 2.03
N LEU A 216 -6.38 17.25 1.95
CA LEU A 216 -5.07 17.53 2.46
C LEU A 216 -4.56 18.67 1.57
N ASP A 217 -4.58 19.88 2.09
CA ASP A 217 -3.96 21.03 1.42
C ASP A 217 -2.46 20.93 1.67
N PHE A 218 -1.76 20.33 0.75
CA PHE A 218 -0.32 20.16 0.81
C PHE A 218 0.42 21.35 0.18
N GLY A 219 -0.28 22.45 -0.12
CA GLY A 219 0.29 23.64 -0.76
C GLY A 219 0.52 23.49 -2.27
N GLU A 220 1.22 24.46 -2.84
CA GLU A 220 1.59 24.47 -4.26
C GLU A 220 2.57 23.33 -4.57
N GLY A 221 2.19 22.38 -5.34
CA GLY A 221 3.06 21.25 -5.76
C GLY A 221 2.35 19.92 -5.79
N THR A 222 1.28 19.74 -5.01
CA THR A 222 0.55 18.46 -4.91
C THR A 222 -0.23 18.08 -6.18
N GLY A 223 -0.48 19.01 -7.08
CA GLY A 223 -1.13 18.74 -8.37
C GLY A 223 -0.16 18.38 -9.50
N LYS A 224 1.14 18.21 -9.23
CA LYS A 224 2.18 17.98 -10.26
C LYS A 224 3.03 16.76 -9.90
N PHE A 225 3.53 16.08 -10.91
CA PHE A 225 4.58 15.07 -10.73
C PHE A 225 5.82 15.69 -10.10
N MET A 226 6.55 14.89 -9.33
CA MET A 226 7.81 15.32 -8.73
C MET A 226 8.82 15.66 -9.82
N PRO A 227 9.48 16.83 -9.77
CA PRO A 227 10.55 17.18 -10.71
C PRO A 227 11.78 16.28 -10.52
N ASP A 228 12.50 15.99 -11.62
CA ASP A 228 13.73 15.18 -11.58
C ASP A 228 14.78 15.74 -10.60
N ALA A 229 14.96 17.05 -10.53
CA ALA A 229 15.90 17.70 -9.62
C ALA A 229 15.59 17.39 -8.13
N GLU A 230 14.30 17.36 -7.76
CA GLU A 230 13.88 16.98 -6.40
C GLU A 230 14.09 15.51 -6.15
N LEU A 231 13.86 14.67 -7.15
CA LEU A 231 14.10 13.24 -7.06
C LEU A 231 15.60 12.95 -6.91
N ASP A 232 16.45 13.64 -7.66
CA ASP A 232 17.91 13.52 -7.56
C ASP A 232 18.39 13.96 -6.17
N ARG A 233 17.89 15.07 -5.61
CA ARG A 233 18.17 15.51 -4.24
C ARG A 233 17.81 14.43 -3.21
N CYS A 234 16.60 13.89 -3.29
CA CYS A 234 16.16 12.84 -2.38
C CYS A 234 17.03 11.58 -2.48
N THR A 235 17.42 11.20 -3.70
CA THR A 235 18.28 10.04 -3.96
C THR A 235 19.67 10.24 -3.36
N GLU A 236 20.28 11.41 -3.54
CA GLU A 236 21.62 11.74 -3.03
C GLU A 236 21.71 11.60 -1.50
N ILE A 237 20.64 11.90 -0.76
CA ILE A 237 20.61 11.76 0.70
C ILE A 237 20.91 10.31 1.14
N PHE A 238 20.40 9.33 0.42
CA PHE A 238 20.63 7.90 0.71
C PHE A 238 21.95 7.41 0.13
N GLU A 239 22.25 7.76 -1.12
CA GLU A 239 23.47 7.30 -1.81
C GLU A 239 24.75 7.84 -1.16
N SER A 240 24.74 9.08 -0.69
CA SER A 240 25.87 9.65 0.06
C SER A 240 26.17 8.91 1.37
N ARG A 241 25.22 8.15 1.90
CA ARG A 241 25.35 7.29 3.08
C ARG A 241 25.66 5.83 2.74
N GLY A 242 25.84 5.51 1.46
CA GLY A 242 26.13 4.16 0.98
C GLY A 242 24.91 3.24 0.90
N ILE A 243 23.71 3.81 0.82
CA ILE A 243 22.46 3.07 0.54
C ILE A 243 22.19 3.16 -0.95
N HIS A 244 22.07 2.01 -1.62
CA HIS A 244 21.74 1.96 -3.03
C HIS A 244 20.24 2.18 -3.25
N VAL A 245 19.89 3.11 -4.13
CA VAL A 245 18.51 3.53 -4.39
C VAL A 245 18.01 2.97 -5.72
N HIS A 246 16.96 2.18 -5.68
CA HIS A 246 16.19 1.82 -6.85
C HIS A 246 15.10 2.88 -7.09
N CYS A 247 15.09 3.47 -8.28
CA CYS A 247 14.07 4.44 -8.68
C CYS A 247 13.56 4.10 -10.08
N HIS A 248 12.27 3.94 -10.22
CA HIS A 248 11.62 3.87 -11.52
C HIS A 248 11.14 5.28 -11.89
N ARG A 249 11.82 5.90 -12.85
CA ARG A 249 11.48 7.21 -13.42
C ARG A 249 10.34 7.10 -14.44
#